data_a3738c59b4b521982ab26495ea485c6d
#
_entry.id   a3738c59b4b521982ab26495ea485c6d
#
_cell.length_a   1.000
_cell.length_b   1.000
_cell.length_c   1.000
_cell.angle_alpha   90.00
_cell.angle_beta   90.00
_cell.angle_gamma   90.00
#
_symmetry.space_group_name_H-M   'P 1'
#
loop_
_entity.id
_entity.type
_entity.pdbx_description
1 polymer ?
#
loop_
_entity_poly.entity_id
_entity_poly.type
_entity_poly.pdbx_seq_one_letter_code
_entity_poly.pdbx_strand_id
1 'polypeptide(L)'
;YALKTNEHVLIDDYAHHPTEIRVTLRAARELYPEKKIWCIFQPHQYSRTRHLLKEFAMSFQNANKVILADIFAARDNDYEKTAMNAMKLYEETRNAGVDIQYIPQLCDIVNVLSSNVKPGDIVLTMGAGDVWNVAYDLVSRF
;
A
#
# COMPACT_ATOMS: atom_id res chain seq x y z
N TYR A 1 -5.40 10.97 7.03
CA TYR A 1 -6.84 11.16 6.84
C TYR A 1 -7.57 9.83 7.03
N ALA A 2 -8.50 9.79 7.96
CA ALA A 2 -9.22 8.57 8.31
C ALA A 2 -10.72 8.75 8.03
N LEU A 3 -11.31 7.79 7.33
CA LEU A 3 -12.72 7.70 7.06
C LEU A 3 -13.27 6.48 7.80
N LYS A 4 -14.31 6.67 8.59
CA LYS A 4 -14.98 5.56 9.27
C LYS A 4 -16.37 5.39 8.69
N THR A 5 -16.66 4.18 8.24
CA THR A 5 -18.01 3.75 8.00
C THR A 5 -18.50 2.98 9.25
N ASN A 6 -19.75 2.55 9.26
CA ASN A 6 -20.28 1.79 10.40
C ASN A 6 -19.52 0.48 10.66
N GLU A 7 -18.84 -0.06 9.66
CA GLU A 7 -18.22 -1.39 9.72
C GLU A 7 -16.73 -1.39 9.36
N HIS A 8 -16.22 -0.32 8.75
CA HIS A 8 -14.85 -0.29 8.20
C HIS A 8 -14.11 0.97 8.62
N VAL A 9 -12.80 0.85 8.74
CA VAL A 9 -11.90 1.99 8.93
C VAL A 9 -11.01 2.10 7.70
N LEU A 10 -11.11 3.23 7.00
CA LEU A 10 -10.32 3.54 5.82
C LEU A 10 -9.39 4.70 6.17
N ILE A 11 -8.10 4.51 5.98
CA ILE A 11 -7.09 5.51 6.30
C ILE A 11 -6.26 5.76 5.06
N ASP A 12 -6.14 7.02 4.65
CA ASP A 12 -5.20 7.43 3.61
C ASP A 12 -4.06 8.19 4.24
N ASP A 13 -2.83 7.80 3.91
CA ASP A 13 -1.60 8.36 4.44
C ASP A 13 -0.66 8.69 3.30
N TYR A 14 -0.05 9.85 3.36
CA TYR A 14 0.92 10.32 2.36
C TYR A 14 2.26 9.58 2.45
N ALA A 15 2.43 8.68 3.38
CA ALA A 15 3.67 7.93 3.59
C ALA A 15 4.17 7.31 2.28
N HIS A 16 5.41 7.61 1.93
CA HIS A 16 6.05 7.15 0.70
C HIS A 16 7.52 6.78 0.90
N HIS A 17 8.06 6.97 2.08
CA HIS A 17 9.40 6.56 2.48
C HIS A 17 9.30 5.35 3.42
N PRO A 18 10.26 4.39 3.36
CA PRO A 18 10.20 3.18 4.20
C PRO A 18 10.00 3.45 5.68
N THR A 19 10.66 4.47 6.23
CA THR A 19 10.51 4.83 7.64
C THR A 19 9.10 5.29 7.96
N GLU A 20 8.50 6.10 7.09
CA GLU A 20 7.14 6.58 7.25
C GLU A 20 6.13 5.43 7.20
N ILE A 21 6.31 4.50 6.26
CA ILE A 21 5.45 3.32 6.11
C ILE A 21 5.51 2.47 7.38
N ARG A 22 6.72 2.21 7.88
CA ARG A 22 6.93 1.42 9.08
C ARG A 22 6.24 2.04 10.29
N VAL A 23 6.43 3.35 10.48
CA VAL A 23 5.84 4.10 11.59
C VAL A 23 4.31 4.09 11.52
N THR A 24 3.75 4.34 10.35
CA THR A 24 2.29 4.38 10.17
C THR A 24 1.67 2.99 10.39
N LEU A 25 2.25 1.94 9.84
CA LEU A 25 1.75 0.58 10.04
C LEU A 25 1.88 0.14 11.50
N ARG A 26 2.95 0.51 12.15
CA ARG A 26 3.14 0.22 13.58
C ARG A 26 2.07 0.92 14.42
N ALA A 27 1.80 2.19 14.14
CA ALA A 27 0.76 2.93 14.84
C ALA A 27 -0.63 2.30 14.63
N ALA A 28 -0.94 1.90 13.41
CA ALA A 28 -2.19 1.22 13.10
C ALA A 28 -2.30 -0.10 13.86
N ARG A 29 -1.23 -0.86 13.94
CA ARG A 29 -1.20 -2.13 14.69
C ARG A 29 -1.40 -1.91 16.18
N GLU A 30 -0.82 -0.87 16.74
CA GLU A 30 -0.99 -0.52 18.17
C GLU A 30 -2.42 -0.11 18.49
N LEU A 31 -3.08 0.63 17.58
CA LEU A 31 -4.48 1.03 17.72
C LEU A 31 -5.46 -0.13 17.54
N TYR A 32 -5.13 -1.07 16.66
CA TYR A 32 -6.02 -2.18 16.29
C TYR A 32 -5.26 -3.51 16.37
N PRO A 33 -4.88 -3.93 17.58
CA PRO A 33 -3.97 -5.08 17.74
C PRO A 33 -4.50 -6.40 17.21
N GLU A 34 -5.82 -6.58 17.15
CA GLU A 34 -6.43 -7.83 16.72
C GLU A 34 -7.17 -7.75 15.39
N LYS A 35 -7.16 -6.58 14.75
CA LYS A 35 -7.85 -6.40 13.48
C LYS A 35 -6.92 -6.69 12.32
N LYS A 36 -7.52 -7.15 11.21
CA LYS A 36 -6.78 -7.38 9.98
C LYS A 36 -6.51 -6.06 9.29
N ILE A 37 -5.24 -5.80 9.00
CA ILE A 37 -4.79 -4.58 8.33
C ILE A 37 -4.40 -4.89 6.90
N TRP A 38 -5.10 -4.24 5.96
CA TRP A 38 -4.77 -4.23 4.54
C TRP A 38 -4.00 -2.95 4.24
N CYS A 39 -2.81 -3.09 3.67
CA CYS A 39 -1.99 -1.96 3.25
C CYS A 39 -1.91 -1.93 1.74
N ILE A 40 -2.39 -0.86 1.12
CA ILE A 40 -2.28 -0.64 -0.32
C ILE A 40 -1.20 0.41 -0.53
N PHE A 41 -0.11 0.01 -1.16
CA PHE A 41 1.04 0.87 -1.35
C PHE A 41 1.29 1.14 -2.83
N GLN A 42 1.46 2.43 -3.16
CA GLN A 42 1.87 2.88 -4.47
C GLN A 42 3.23 3.59 -4.35
N PRO A 43 4.32 2.99 -4.85
CA PRO A 43 5.61 3.68 -4.87
C PRO A 43 5.53 4.92 -5.76
N HIS A 44 6.16 6.01 -5.34
CA HIS A 44 5.99 7.29 -6.02
C HIS A 44 6.98 7.50 -7.18
N GLN A 45 8.22 7.06 -7.04
CA GLN A 45 9.27 7.27 -8.07
C GLN A 45 10.08 6.00 -8.27
N TYR A 46 10.40 5.68 -9.54
CA TYR A 46 11.21 4.51 -9.86
C TYR A 46 12.60 4.58 -9.22
N SER A 47 13.25 5.74 -9.32
CA SER A 47 14.59 5.93 -8.75
C SER A 47 14.60 5.71 -7.24
N ARG A 48 13.64 6.29 -6.53
CA ARG A 48 13.53 6.12 -5.08
C ARG A 48 13.28 4.66 -4.72
N THR A 49 12.36 4.00 -5.40
CA THR A 49 12.04 2.60 -5.14
C THR A 49 13.26 1.71 -5.37
N ARG A 50 14.00 1.97 -6.44
CA ARG A 50 15.21 1.21 -6.76
C ARG A 50 16.29 1.35 -5.69
N HIS A 51 16.56 2.60 -5.25
CA HIS A 51 17.63 2.86 -4.28
C HIS A 51 17.29 2.36 -2.87
N LEU A 52 16.02 2.29 -2.51
CA LEU A 52 15.56 1.90 -1.17
C LEU A 52 14.81 0.57 -1.17
N LEU A 53 15.09 -0.29 -2.15
CA LEU A 53 14.33 -1.53 -2.37
C LEU A 53 14.24 -2.42 -1.12
N LYS A 54 15.37 -2.66 -0.47
CA LYS A 54 15.41 -3.53 0.73
C LYS A 54 14.67 -2.90 1.90
N GLU A 55 14.85 -1.61 2.10
CA GLU A 55 14.17 -0.88 3.16
C GLU A 55 12.66 -0.88 2.96
N PHE A 56 12.19 -0.69 1.72
CA PHE A 56 10.77 -0.82 1.40
C PHE A 56 10.25 -2.21 1.70
N ALA A 57 10.97 -3.25 1.26
CA ALA A 57 10.56 -4.63 1.46
C ALA A 57 10.39 -4.98 2.94
N MET A 58 11.16 -4.36 3.82
CA MET A 58 11.12 -4.60 5.27
C MET A 58 10.14 -3.69 6.02
N SER A 59 9.43 -2.79 5.32
CA SER A 59 8.55 -1.80 5.96
C SER A 59 7.16 -2.32 6.30
N PHE A 60 6.76 -3.46 5.75
CA PHE A 60 5.35 -3.91 5.75
C PHE A 60 5.04 -4.98 6.78
N GLN A 61 5.92 -5.22 7.74
CA GLN A 61 5.80 -6.35 8.67
C GLN A 61 4.54 -6.30 9.55
N ASN A 62 4.01 -5.11 9.81
CA ASN A 62 2.82 -4.95 10.65
C ASN A 62 1.50 -5.03 9.88
N ALA A 63 1.53 -5.15 8.56
CA ALA A 63 0.34 -5.37 7.75
C ALA A 63 0.04 -6.87 7.64
N ASN A 64 -1.23 -7.25 7.67
CA ASN A 64 -1.64 -8.63 7.43
C ASN A 64 -1.61 -8.96 5.94
N LYS A 65 -2.05 -8.02 5.12
CA LYS A 65 -2.02 -8.15 3.66
C LYS A 65 -1.56 -6.86 3.02
N VAL A 66 -0.73 -6.99 2.00
CA VAL A 66 -0.23 -5.84 1.22
C VAL A 66 -0.67 -6.01 -0.22
N ILE A 67 -1.18 -4.94 -0.80
CA ILE A 67 -1.44 -4.85 -2.23
C ILE A 67 -0.53 -3.76 -2.77
N LEU A 68 0.32 -4.15 -3.72
CA LEU A 68 1.25 -3.24 -4.37
C LEU A 68 0.65 -2.80 -5.69
N ALA A 69 0.47 -1.49 -5.85
CA ALA A 69 0.08 -0.87 -7.11
C ALA A 69 1.31 -0.61 -7.98
N ASP A 70 1.08 -0.23 -9.23
CA ASP A 70 2.17 0.16 -10.10
C ASP A 70 2.82 1.46 -9.63
N ILE A 71 4.09 1.64 -9.97
CA ILE A 71 4.87 2.78 -9.51
C ILE A 71 4.36 4.07 -10.17
N PHE A 72 4.10 5.10 -9.37
CA PHE A 72 3.75 6.42 -9.87
C PHE A 72 5.02 7.16 -10.27
N ALA A 73 5.28 7.25 -11.57
CA ALA A 73 6.54 7.74 -12.14
C ALA A 73 6.46 9.22 -12.50
N ALA A 74 6.31 10.10 -11.51
CA ALA A 74 6.03 11.51 -11.74
C ALA A 74 7.17 12.28 -12.44
N ARG A 75 8.44 11.93 -12.20
CA ARG A 75 9.60 12.69 -12.69
C ARG A 75 10.78 11.84 -13.11
N ASP A 76 10.60 10.53 -13.24
CA ASP A 76 11.69 9.64 -13.64
C ASP A 76 11.82 9.61 -15.16
N ASN A 77 13.03 9.30 -15.65
CA ASN A 77 13.27 9.08 -17.06
C ASN A 77 12.96 7.62 -17.46
N ASP A 78 12.95 7.34 -18.76
CA ASP A 78 12.60 6.01 -19.26
C ASP A 78 13.58 4.92 -18.82
N TYR A 79 14.86 5.27 -18.63
CA TYR A 79 15.86 4.33 -18.13
C TYR A 79 15.49 3.85 -16.73
N GLU A 80 15.10 4.74 -15.83
CA GLU A 80 14.69 4.37 -14.48
C GLU A 80 13.43 3.48 -14.50
N LYS A 81 12.48 3.75 -15.37
CA LYS A 81 11.31 2.90 -15.56
C LYS A 81 11.69 1.49 -16.03
N THR A 82 12.67 1.39 -16.92
CA THR A 82 13.15 0.12 -17.44
C THR A 82 13.95 -0.65 -16.39
N ALA A 83 14.78 0.05 -15.63
CA ALA A 83 15.67 -0.56 -14.64
C ALA A 83 14.93 -1.09 -13.42
N MET A 84 13.79 -0.49 -13.06
CA MET A 84 13.01 -0.86 -11.88
C MET A 84 11.52 -0.89 -12.19
N ASN A 85 10.88 -1.98 -11.83
CA ASN A 85 9.43 -2.10 -11.87
C ASN A 85 8.89 -2.62 -10.54
N ALA A 86 7.59 -2.51 -10.34
CA ALA A 86 6.96 -2.93 -9.09
C ALA A 86 7.14 -4.42 -8.80
N MET A 87 7.39 -5.24 -9.82
CA MET A 87 7.60 -6.67 -9.63
C MET A 87 8.83 -6.98 -8.77
N LYS A 88 9.91 -6.19 -8.90
CA LYS A 88 11.09 -6.38 -8.06
C LYS A 88 10.79 -6.10 -6.59
N LEU A 89 10.03 -5.04 -6.31
CA LEU A 89 9.59 -4.74 -4.96
C LEU A 89 8.66 -5.84 -4.42
N TYR A 90 7.76 -6.33 -5.27
CA TYR A 90 6.88 -7.44 -4.92
C TYR A 90 7.69 -8.68 -4.50
N GLU A 91 8.67 -9.07 -5.30
CA GLU A 91 9.49 -10.25 -5.03
C GLU A 91 10.29 -10.10 -3.73
N GLU A 92 10.93 -8.96 -3.51
CA GLU A 92 11.70 -8.70 -2.31
C GLU A 92 10.81 -8.68 -1.05
N THR A 93 9.63 -8.08 -1.15
CA THR A 93 8.68 -8.02 -0.04
C THR A 93 8.14 -9.42 0.29
N ARG A 94 7.81 -10.19 -0.74
CA ARG A 94 7.38 -11.57 -0.58
C ARG A 94 8.46 -12.41 0.09
N ASN A 95 9.70 -12.26 -0.32
CA ASN A 95 10.84 -12.98 0.26
C ASN A 95 11.08 -12.59 1.72
N ALA A 96 10.66 -11.40 2.13
CA ALA A 96 10.72 -10.95 3.52
C ALA A 96 9.60 -11.54 4.39
N GLY A 97 8.74 -12.41 3.85
CA GLY A 97 7.70 -13.10 4.59
C GLY A 97 6.35 -12.38 4.62
N VAL A 98 6.15 -11.37 3.83
CA VAL A 98 4.92 -10.58 3.78
C VAL A 98 3.93 -11.18 2.78
N ASP A 99 2.65 -11.28 3.17
CA ASP A 99 1.57 -11.67 2.26
C ASP A 99 1.23 -10.48 1.36
N ILE A 100 1.73 -10.52 0.15
CA ILE A 100 1.65 -9.42 -0.82
C ILE A 100 1.10 -9.89 -2.16
N GLN A 101 0.28 -9.04 -2.78
CA GLN A 101 -0.20 -9.20 -4.16
C GLN A 101 0.21 -7.97 -4.96
N TYR A 102 0.55 -8.18 -6.23
CA TYR A 102 0.79 -7.09 -7.17
C TYR A 102 -0.41 -6.91 -8.07
N ILE A 103 -1.08 -5.77 -7.94
CA ILE A 103 -2.24 -5.39 -8.75
C ILE A 103 -1.94 -3.99 -9.31
N PRO A 104 -1.49 -3.88 -10.57
CA PRO A 104 -1.01 -2.60 -11.11
C PRO A 104 -2.03 -1.47 -11.11
N GLN A 105 -3.28 -1.77 -11.47
CA GLN A 105 -4.30 -0.74 -11.69
C GLN A 105 -5.14 -0.50 -10.44
N LEU A 106 -5.32 0.77 -10.08
CA LEU A 106 -6.08 1.15 -8.89
C LEU A 106 -7.54 0.69 -8.93
N CYS A 107 -8.18 0.72 -10.10
CA CYS A 107 -9.55 0.26 -10.23
C CYS A 107 -9.69 -1.24 -9.93
N ASP A 108 -8.70 -2.05 -10.30
CA ASP A 108 -8.69 -3.48 -10.00
C ASP A 108 -8.47 -3.71 -8.50
N ILE A 109 -7.67 -2.88 -7.86
CA ILE A 109 -7.47 -2.92 -6.40
C ILE A 109 -8.80 -2.66 -5.69
N VAL A 110 -9.55 -1.64 -6.12
CA VAL A 110 -10.87 -1.34 -5.53
C VAL A 110 -11.80 -2.54 -5.64
N ASN A 111 -11.82 -3.20 -6.80
CA ASN A 111 -12.65 -4.39 -7.01
C ASN A 111 -12.26 -5.54 -6.08
N VAL A 112 -10.97 -5.80 -5.93
CA VAL A 112 -10.47 -6.86 -5.03
C VAL A 112 -10.83 -6.55 -3.58
N LEU A 113 -10.61 -5.32 -3.14
CA LEU A 113 -10.90 -4.92 -1.76
C LEU A 113 -12.40 -4.98 -1.45
N SER A 114 -13.24 -4.51 -2.37
CA SER A 114 -14.68 -4.53 -2.14
C SER A 114 -15.25 -5.95 -2.01
N SER A 115 -14.58 -6.95 -2.60
CA SER A 115 -14.98 -8.35 -2.52
C SER A 115 -14.36 -9.11 -1.34
N ASN A 116 -13.26 -8.64 -0.78
CA ASN A 116 -12.47 -9.40 0.20
C ASN A 116 -12.36 -8.76 1.58
N VAL A 117 -12.47 -7.46 1.69
CA VAL A 117 -12.41 -6.76 2.99
C VAL A 117 -13.70 -7.02 3.75
N LYS A 118 -13.55 -7.42 5.00
CA LYS A 118 -14.67 -7.79 5.87
C LYS A 118 -14.94 -6.69 6.89
N PRO A 119 -16.16 -6.64 7.44
CA PRO A 119 -16.46 -5.73 8.56
C PRO A 119 -15.44 -5.88 9.68
N GLY A 120 -14.93 -4.77 10.17
CA GLY A 120 -13.89 -4.74 11.19
C GLY A 120 -12.47 -4.65 10.66
N ASP A 121 -12.24 -4.92 9.38
CA ASP A 121 -10.91 -4.79 8.79
C ASP A 121 -10.51 -3.32 8.66
N ILE A 122 -9.21 -3.09 8.69
CA ILE A 122 -8.61 -1.76 8.49
C ILE A 122 -7.99 -1.73 7.10
N VAL A 123 -8.27 -0.69 6.34
CA VAL A 123 -7.67 -0.47 5.02
C VAL A 123 -6.85 0.81 5.06
N LEU A 124 -5.55 0.68 4.76
CA LEU A 124 -4.61 1.79 4.69
C LEU A 124 -4.14 1.95 3.24
N THR A 125 -4.37 3.12 2.66
CA THR A 125 -3.76 3.48 1.38
C THR A 125 -2.57 4.39 1.64
N MET A 126 -1.42 4.06 1.07
CA MET A 126 -0.17 4.79 1.29
C MET A 126 0.50 5.14 -0.02
N GLY A 127 0.96 6.37 -0.11
CA GLY A 127 1.69 6.88 -1.25
C GLY A 127 1.50 8.36 -1.46
N ALA A 128 2.40 8.96 -2.23
CA ALA A 128 2.36 10.38 -2.56
C ALA A 128 1.69 10.66 -3.92
N GLY A 129 1.25 9.61 -4.62
CA GLY A 129 0.56 9.72 -5.90
C GLY A 129 -0.97 9.69 -5.75
N ASP A 130 -1.63 8.99 -6.67
CA ASP A 130 -3.08 8.97 -6.77
C ASP A 130 -3.75 7.79 -6.04
N VAL A 131 -3.01 7.06 -5.23
CA VAL A 131 -3.51 5.88 -4.49
C VAL A 131 -4.66 6.23 -3.53
N TRP A 132 -4.76 7.48 -3.08
CA TRP A 132 -5.85 7.94 -2.20
C TRP A 132 -7.23 7.71 -2.84
N ASN A 133 -7.30 7.65 -4.16
CA ASN A 133 -8.56 7.37 -4.87
C ASN A 133 -9.13 6.01 -4.50
N VAL A 134 -8.30 5.05 -4.14
CA VAL A 134 -8.77 3.71 -3.73
C VAL A 134 -9.63 3.82 -2.47
N ALA A 135 -9.16 4.52 -1.45
CA ALA A 135 -9.93 4.70 -0.23
C ALA A 135 -11.23 5.48 -0.51
N TYR A 136 -11.15 6.51 -1.33
CA TYR A 136 -12.30 7.33 -1.70
C TYR A 136 -13.38 6.51 -2.41
N ASP A 137 -12.97 5.68 -3.37
CA ASP A 137 -13.90 4.84 -4.12
C ASP A 137 -14.52 3.73 -3.26
N LEU A 138 -13.76 3.20 -2.31
CA LEU A 138 -14.26 2.18 -1.39
C LEU A 138 -15.39 2.70 -0.48
N VAL A 139 -15.35 3.96 -0.09
CA VAL A 139 -16.39 4.54 0.77
C VAL A 139 -17.78 4.37 0.15
N SER A 140 -17.90 4.53 -1.16
CA SER A 140 -19.17 4.39 -1.85
C SER A 140 -19.61 2.94 -2.04
N ARG A 141 -18.71 1.97 -1.81
CA ARG A 141 -19.00 0.54 -1.97
C ARG A 141 -19.27 -0.19 -0.66
N PHE A 142 -18.94 0.45 0.45
CA PHE A 142 -19.21 -0.07 1.80
C PHE A 142 -20.46 0.59 2.44
#